data_7fca863f732a108f5e83096780aa99da
#
_entry.id   7fca863f732a108f5e83096780aa99da
#
_cell.length_a   1.000
_cell.length_b   1.000
_cell.length_c   1.000
_cell.angle_alpha   90.00
_cell.angle_beta   90.00
_cell.angle_gamma   90.00
#
_symmetry.space_group_name_H-M   'P 1'
#
loop_
_entity.id
_entity.type
_entity.pdbx_description
1 polymer ?
#
loop_
_entity_poly.entity_id
_entity_poly.type
_entity_poly.pdbx_seq_one_letter_code
_entity_poly.pdbx_strand_id
1 'polypeptide(L)'
;MNMQAMLKQAQKLQSDMMKSQEEIHNMTFTGKSSMVSVTIDGKGQVTDVNFDVEELDKEDVEMLQDATMLAFNDAKKQLDKITEEKMGAYTKGLPGGLF
;
A
#
# COMPACT_ATOMS: atom_id res chain seq x y z
N MET A 1 -4.41 -27.42 -28.26
CA MET A 1 -3.50 -26.42 -27.73
C MET A 1 -2.18 -27.09 -27.36
N ASN A 2 -1.08 -26.39 -27.70
CA ASN A 2 0.24 -26.89 -27.38
C ASN A 2 0.56 -26.65 -25.90
N MET A 3 0.91 -27.67 -25.16
CA MET A 3 1.26 -27.56 -23.74
C MET A 3 2.44 -26.64 -23.50
N GLN A 4 3.42 -26.60 -24.42
CA GLN A 4 4.56 -25.69 -24.29
C GLN A 4 4.13 -24.23 -24.40
N ALA A 5 3.18 -23.92 -25.27
CA ALA A 5 2.66 -22.55 -25.40
C ALA A 5 1.89 -22.13 -24.13
N MET A 6 1.11 -23.06 -23.57
CA MET A 6 0.38 -22.81 -22.31
C MET A 6 1.35 -22.55 -21.16
N LEU A 7 2.41 -23.35 -21.08
CA LEU A 7 3.42 -23.21 -20.03
C LEU A 7 4.14 -21.87 -20.13
N LYS A 8 4.49 -21.47 -21.36
CA LYS A 8 5.13 -20.16 -21.58
C LYS A 8 4.23 -19.01 -21.20
N GLN A 9 2.94 -19.09 -21.50
CA GLN A 9 1.97 -18.07 -21.09
C GLN A 9 1.87 -17.97 -19.56
N ALA A 10 1.82 -19.11 -18.89
CA ALA A 10 1.74 -19.15 -17.42
C ALA A 10 2.99 -18.56 -16.79
N GLN A 11 4.17 -18.87 -17.33
CA GLN A 11 5.43 -18.33 -16.85
C GLN A 11 5.52 -16.81 -17.07
N LYS A 12 5.06 -16.35 -18.23
CA LYS A 12 5.04 -14.90 -18.52
C LYS A 12 4.11 -14.17 -17.57
N LEU A 13 2.92 -14.72 -17.35
CA LEU A 13 1.95 -14.12 -16.45
C LEU A 13 2.50 -14.01 -15.03
N GLN A 14 3.15 -15.08 -14.55
CA GLN A 14 3.78 -15.09 -13.24
C GLN A 14 4.90 -14.05 -13.15
N SER A 15 5.74 -13.97 -14.19
CA SER A 15 6.81 -12.98 -14.23
C SER A 15 6.28 -11.55 -14.20
N ASP A 16 5.22 -11.27 -14.97
CA ASP A 16 4.59 -9.95 -15.00
C ASP A 16 3.98 -9.60 -13.65
N MET A 17 3.34 -10.57 -13.00
CA MET A 17 2.77 -10.39 -11.66
C MET A 17 3.84 -10.06 -10.64
N MET A 18 4.96 -10.76 -10.67
CA MET A 18 6.09 -10.52 -9.75
C MET A 18 6.70 -9.15 -9.97
N LYS A 19 6.82 -8.70 -11.22
CA LYS A 19 7.32 -7.35 -11.52
C LYS A 19 6.38 -6.28 -10.98
N SER A 20 5.08 -6.47 -11.15
CA SER A 20 4.09 -5.53 -10.62
C SER A 20 4.13 -5.45 -9.10
N GLN A 21 4.27 -6.59 -8.43
CA GLN A 21 4.44 -6.63 -6.97
C GLN A 21 5.69 -5.88 -6.53
N GLU A 22 6.81 -6.09 -7.22
CA GLU A 22 8.06 -5.42 -6.91
C GLU A 22 7.95 -3.92 -7.09
N GLU A 23 7.29 -3.47 -8.15
CA GLU A 23 7.04 -2.05 -8.36
C GLU A 23 6.26 -1.44 -7.20
N ILE A 24 5.21 -2.12 -6.73
CA ILE A 24 4.42 -1.66 -5.60
C ILE A 24 5.27 -1.60 -4.34
N HIS A 25 6.07 -2.65 -4.08
CA HIS A 25 6.92 -2.72 -2.88
C HIS A 25 7.93 -1.59 -2.80
N ASN A 26 8.34 -1.05 -3.94
CA ASN A 26 9.29 0.06 -4.02
C ASN A 26 8.62 1.44 -3.98
N MET A 27 7.31 1.49 -3.93
CA MET A 27 6.57 2.74 -3.81
C MET A 27 6.45 3.18 -2.37
N THR A 28 6.19 4.46 -2.16
CA THR A 28 5.85 5.02 -0.85
C THR A 28 4.55 5.78 -0.96
N PHE A 29 3.82 5.80 0.15
CA PHE A 29 2.51 6.46 0.23
C PHE A 29 2.46 7.29 1.50
N THR A 30 2.10 8.55 1.37
CA THR A 30 1.99 9.45 2.51
C THR A 30 0.53 9.82 2.72
N GLY A 31 0.03 9.52 3.91
CA GLY A 31 -1.29 9.96 4.33
C GLY A 31 -1.16 11.10 5.31
N LYS A 32 -2.16 11.95 5.34
CA LYS A 32 -2.17 13.14 6.20
C LYS A 32 -3.50 13.29 6.91
N SER A 33 -3.43 13.74 8.14
CA SER A 33 -4.60 14.14 8.91
C SER A 33 -4.17 15.21 9.89
N SER A 34 -4.81 16.39 9.83
CA SER A 34 -4.45 17.52 10.68
C SER A 34 -2.95 17.80 10.54
N MET A 35 -2.21 17.78 11.65
CA MET A 35 -0.77 18.08 11.70
C MET A 35 0.10 16.82 11.54
N VAL A 36 -0.49 15.67 11.28
CA VAL A 36 0.23 14.40 11.24
C VAL A 36 0.35 13.90 9.80
N SER A 37 1.56 13.46 9.45
CA SER A 37 1.83 12.75 8.19
C SER A 37 2.40 11.39 8.53
N VAL A 38 1.90 10.34 7.89
CA VAL A 38 2.43 8.98 8.02
C VAL A 38 2.80 8.49 6.64
N THR A 39 4.03 8.01 6.49
CA THR A 39 4.51 7.42 5.24
C THR A 39 4.70 5.93 5.42
N ILE A 40 4.18 5.16 4.47
CA ILE A 40 4.36 3.71 4.44
C ILE A 40 5.01 3.30 3.12
N ASP A 41 5.65 2.14 3.13
CA ASP A 41 6.16 1.55 1.89
C ASP A 41 5.08 0.67 1.23
N GLY A 42 5.42 0.08 0.10
CA GLY A 42 4.50 -0.78 -0.64
C GLY A 42 4.20 -2.12 0.04
N LYS A 43 4.90 -2.42 1.12
CA LYS A 43 4.63 -3.60 1.95
C LYS A 43 3.70 -3.27 3.12
N GLY A 44 3.33 -2.00 3.27
CA GLY A 44 2.49 -1.55 4.35
C GLY A 44 3.22 -1.22 5.64
N GLN A 45 4.55 -1.19 5.61
CA GLN A 45 5.35 -0.84 6.79
C GLN A 45 5.46 0.67 6.91
N VAL A 46 5.31 1.18 8.12
CA VAL A 46 5.49 2.61 8.41
C VAL A 46 6.99 2.92 8.35
N THR A 47 7.36 3.86 7.49
CA THR A 47 8.74 4.29 7.33
C THR A 47 9.01 5.67 7.91
N ASP A 48 7.96 6.47 8.11
CA ASP A 48 8.11 7.79 8.69
C ASP A 48 6.80 8.24 9.31
N VAL A 49 6.92 8.97 10.43
CA VAL A 49 5.81 9.65 11.07
C VAL A 49 6.29 11.05 11.39
N ASN A 50 5.55 12.06 10.94
CA ASN A 50 5.90 13.45 11.18
C ASN A 50 4.75 14.20 11.81
N PHE A 51 5.06 14.95 12.87
CA PHE A 51 4.13 15.87 13.51
C PHE A 51 4.58 17.28 13.15
N ASP A 52 3.78 17.98 12.36
CA ASP A 52 4.09 19.33 11.90
C ASP A 52 3.64 20.36 12.97
N VAL A 53 4.30 20.31 14.12
CA VAL A 53 4.07 21.21 15.25
C VAL A 53 5.38 21.47 15.97
N GLU A 54 5.50 22.65 16.59
CA GLU A 54 6.68 22.99 17.38
C GLU A 54 6.51 22.60 18.84
N GLU A 55 5.29 22.69 19.36
CA GLU A 55 4.98 22.37 20.75
C GLU A 55 3.69 21.61 20.85
N LEU A 56 3.63 20.72 21.85
CA LEU A 56 2.45 19.90 22.13
C LEU A 56 2.09 20.03 23.60
N ASP A 57 0.81 20.28 23.85
CA ASP A 57 0.24 20.27 25.18
C ASP A 57 -0.40 18.93 25.49
N LYS A 58 -0.68 18.69 26.77
CA LYS A 58 -1.36 17.45 27.20
C LYS A 58 -2.70 17.27 26.49
N GLU A 59 -3.36 18.37 26.19
CA GLU A 59 -4.68 18.36 25.54
C GLU A 59 -4.59 17.87 24.08
N ASP A 60 -3.42 17.96 23.48
CA ASP A 60 -3.19 17.57 22.09
C ASP A 60 -2.96 16.07 21.90
N VAL A 61 -2.74 15.34 22.98
CA VAL A 61 -2.36 13.90 22.92
C VAL A 61 -3.44 13.08 22.23
N GLU A 62 -4.69 13.23 22.65
CA GLU A 62 -5.80 12.47 22.07
C GLU A 62 -6.00 12.80 20.59
N MET A 63 -5.90 14.10 20.26
CA MET A 63 -6.00 14.54 18.86
C MET A 63 -4.89 13.94 18.02
N LEU A 64 -3.65 13.87 18.55
CA LEU A 64 -2.54 13.27 17.84
C LEU A 64 -2.73 11.77 17.61
N GLN A 65 -3.25 11.08 18.60
CA GLN A 65 -3.54 9.64 18.47
C GLN A 65 -4.53 9.39 17.34
N ASP A 66 -5.63 10.15 17.34
CA ASP A 66 -6.66 10.02 16.31
C ASP A 66 -6.12 10.44 14.93
N ALA A 67 -5.40 11.54 14.85
CA ALA A 67 -4.84 12.02 13.60
C ALA A 67 -3.80 11.07 13.03
N THR A 68 -2.99 10.43 13.88
CA THR A 68 -2.01 9.44 13.44
C THR A 68 -2.69 8.22 12.83
N MET A 69 -3.74 7.74 13.47
CA MET A 69 -4.52 6.62 12.96
C MET A 69 -5.16 6.95 11.62
N LEU A 70 -5.76 8.13 11.50
CA LEU A 70 -6.38 8.57 10.25
C LEU A 70 -5.36 8.77 9.13
N ALA A 71 -4.19 9.33 9.46
CA ALA A 71 -3.12 9.53 8.49
C ALA A 71 -2.59 8.18 7.97
N PHE A 72 -2.40 7.20 8.86
CA PHE A 72 -2.01 5.86 8.46
C PHE A 72 -3.06 5.22 7.55
N ASN A 73 -4.33 5.32 7.94
CA ASN A 73 -5.42 4.73 7.16
C ASN A 73 -5.53 5.38 5.77
N ASP A 74 -5.24 6.67 5.68
CA ASP A 74 -5.18 7.35 4.39
C ASP A 74 -4.05 6.79 3.51
N ALA A 75 -2.86 6.64 4.08
CA ALA A 75 -1.73 6.04 3.37
C ALA A 75 -2.04 4.61 2.93
N LYS A 76 -2.63 3.82 3.81
CA LYS A 76 -3.03 2.43 3.52
C LYS A 76 -4.05 2.37 2.40
N LYS A 77 -4.99 3.29 2.38
CA LYS A 77 -6.00 3.37 1.33
C LYS A 77 -5.36 3.64 -0.03
N GLN A 78 -4.34 4.49 -0.07
CA GLN A 78 -3.59 4.76 -1.30
C GLN A 78 -2.86 3.51 -1.79
N LEU A 79 -2.22 2.79 -0.87
CA LEU A 79 -1.55 1.53 -1.19
C LEU A 79 -2.56 0.50 -1.73
N ASP A 80 -3.69 0.34 -1.06
CA ASP A 80 -4.72 -0.63 -1.47
C ASP A 80 -5.26 -0.30 -2.87
N LYS A 81 -5.45 0.97 -3.17
CA LYS A 81 -5.91 1.41 -4.47
C LYS A 81 -4.91 1.07 -5.58
N ILE A 82 -3.63 1.35 -5.36
CA ILE A 82 -2.57 1.03 -6.33
C ILE A 82 -2.44 -0.48 -6.49
N THR A 83 -2.53 -1.22 -5.39
CA THR A 83 -2.49 -2.69 -5.44
C THR A 83 -3.63 -3.23 -6.30
N GLU A 84 -4.84 -2.72 -6.09
CA GLU A 84 -5.98 -3.15 -6.89
C GLU A 84 -5.79 -2.81 -8.37
N GLU A 85 -5.30 -1.61 -8.69
CA GLU A 85 -5.06 -1.20 -10.06
C GLU A 85 -4.01 -2.05 -10.77
N LYS A 86 -2.89 -2.33 -10.08
CA LYS A 86 -1.77 -3.07 -10.66
C LYS A 86 -1.92 -4.57 -10.61
N MET A 87 -2.58 -5.09 -9.57
CA MET A 87 -2.67 -6.53 -9.33
C MET A 87 -4.07 -7.10 -9.59
N GLY A 88 -5.08 -6.24 -9.75
CA GLY A 88 -6.46 -6.68 -9.93
C GLY A 88 -6.66 -7.62 -11.11
N ALA A 89 -5.93 -7.40 -12.20
CA ALA A 89 -6.01 -8.25 -13.39
C ALA A 89 -5.54 -9.68 -13.11
N TYR A 90 -4.62 -9.86 -12.15
CA TYR A 90 -4.07 -11.17 -11.78
C TYR A 90 -4.90 -11.89 -10.73
N THR A 91 -5.70 -11.15 -9.97
CA THR A 91 -6.53 -11.71 -8.90
C THR A 91 -7.97 -11.91 -9.31
N LYS A 92 -8.33 -11.47 -10.51
CA LYS A 92 -9.69 -11.56 -11.01
C LYS A 92 -10.09 -13.03 -11.15
N GLY A 93 -11.14 -13.43 -10.45
CA GLY A 93 -11.60 -14.80 -10.43
C GLY A 93 -10.96 -15.66 -9.34
N LEU A 94 -10.01 -15.14 -8.59
CA LEU A 94 -9.43 -15.82 -7.44
C LEU A 94 -10.20 -15.49 -6.16
N PRO A 95 -10.16 -16.39 -5.15
CA PRO A 95 -10.75 -16.06 -3.85
C PRO A 95 -10.11 -14.78 -3.30
N GLY A 96 -10.91 -13.92 -2.70
CA GLY A 96 -10.42 -12.67 -2.13
C GLY A 96 -9.37 -12.91 -1.05
N GLY A 97 -8.51 -11.93 -0.84
CA GLY A 97 -7.57 -11.94 0.27
C GLY A 97 -6.16 -12.40 -0.04
N LEU A 98 -5.78 -12.50 -1.29
CA LEU A 98 -4.41 -12.86 -1.66
C LEU A 98 -3.43 -11.70 -1.57
N PHE A 99 -3.93 -10.48 -1.48
CA PHE A 99 -3.09 -9.27 -1.41
C PHE A 99 -3.51 -8.36 -0.29
#